data_b7cf30cdfbcb5f741dd9ab3e30c519b4
#
_entry.id   b7cf30cdfbcb5f741dd9ab3e30c519b4
#
_cell.length_a   1.000
_cell.length_b   1.000
_cell.length_c   1.000
_cell.angle_alpha   90.00
_cell.angle_beta   90.00
_cell.angle_gamma   90.00
#
_symmetry.space_group_name_H-M   'P 1'
#
loop_
_entity.id
_entity.type
_entity.pdbx_description
1 polymer ?
#
loop_
_entity_poly.entity_id
_entity_poly.type
_entity_poly.pdbx_seq_one_letter_code
_entity_poly.pdbx_strand_id
1 'polypeptide(L)'
;MNELSVKKLSKSFKDNKVLNSIDFTVSENEIVCLMGPSGIGKSTFLNCITNLIKPDEGSITINNIPNTAKEYQKQIGLVFQNYNLFANKTVLENCTLALKYDKIANPETKAMEALEKLKIADKKDEYPSHLSGGQRQRAAIARAIVLKPTILCFDEPTSALDKNSITDVTNIIKELSKEKMGILIVTHDEGFAKDVATRIVDFKDINRS
;
A
#
# COMPACT_ATOMS: atom_id res chain seq x y z
N MET A 1 12.19 -0.01 16.30
CA MET A 1 12.27 0.13 14.84
C MET A 1 11.08 -0.59 14.25
N ASN A 2 10.24 0.14 13.54
CA ASN A 2 9.08 -0.47 12.86
C ASN A 2 9.57 -1.18 11.60
N GLU A 3 9.20 -2.45 11.41
CA GLU A 3 9.72 -3.26 10.32
C GLU A 3 8.69 -4.29 9.84
N LEU A 4 8.53 -4.37 8.52
CA LEU A 4 7.97 -5.54 7.86
C LEU A 4 9.07 -6.57 7.66
N SER A 5 8.87 -7.79 8.12
CA SER A 5 9.79 -8.90 7.89
C SER A 5 9.06 -10.08 7.26
N VAL A 6 9.59 -10.53 6.12
CA VAL A 6 9.13 -11.69 5.36
C VAL A 6 10.24 -12.71 5.35
N LYS A 7 9.96 -13.97 5.74
CA LYS A 7 10.94 -15.04 5.80
C LYS A 7 10.44 -16.29 5.06
N LYS A 8 11.23 -16.75 4.08
CA LYS A 8 11.01 -17.98 3.30
C LYS A 8 9.61 -18.09 2.72
N LEU A 9 9.05 -16.97 2.26
CA LEU A 9 7.70 -16.91 1.74
C LEU A 9 7.57 -17.68 0.44
N SER A 10 6.66 -18.64 0.39
CA SER A 10 6.35 -19.43 -0.81
C SER A 10 4.86 -19.43 -1.09
N LYS A 11 4.50 -19.39 -2.39
CA LYS A 11 3.12 -19.49 -2.86
C LYS A 11 3.05 -20.17 -4.22
N SER A 12 2.18 -21.16 -4.32
CA SER A 12 1.84 -21.86 -5.55
C SER A 12 0.36 -21.71 -5.88
N PHE A 13 0.05 -21.75 -7.16
CA PHE A 13 -1.32 -21.86 -7.67
C PHE A 13 -1.38 -23.10 -8.55
N LYS A 14 -2.07 -24.14 -8.10
CA LYS A 14 -2.02 -25.50 -8.69
C LYS A 14 -0.54 -25.95 -8.75
N ASP A 15 -0.06 -26.32 -9.93
CA ASP A 15 1.32 -26.79 -10.14
C ASP A 15 2.34 -25.68 -10.43
N ASN A 16 1.89 -24.42 -10.44
CA ASN A 16 2.76 -23.26 -10.72
C ASN A 16 3.23 -22.59 -9.43
N LYS A 17 4.52 -22.73 -9.09
CA LYS A 17 5.15 -22.02 -7.97
C LYS A 17 5.47 -20.58 -8.39
N VAL A 18 4.74 -19.64 -7.83
CA VAL A 18 4.85 -18.20 -8.16
C VAL A 18 5.82 -17.48 -7.24
N LEU A 19 5.82 -17.83 -5.94
CA LEU A 19 6.78 -17.31 -4.96
C LEU A 19 7.60 -18.47 -4.42
N ASN A 20 8.94 -18.29 -4.41
CA ASN A 20 9.86 -19.33 -3.98
C ASN A 20 10.82 -18.84 -2.89
N SER A 21 10.49 -19.16 -1.65
CA SER A 21 11.35 -18.93 -0.47
C SER A 21 11.89 -17.48 -0.35
N ILE A 22 11.03 -16.50 -0.52
CA ILE A 22 11.40 -15.07 -0.53
C ILE A 22 11.69 -14.61 0.89
N ASP A 23 12.86 -13.98 1.07
CA ASP A 23 13.22 -13.18 2.24
C ASP A 23 13.22 -11.70 1.86
N PHE A 24 12.53 -10.86 2.66
CA PHE A 24 12.37 -9.44 2.34
C PHE A 24 12.05 -8.61 3.58
N THR A 25 12.53 -7.36 3.62
CA THR A 25 12.27 -6.45 4.72
C THR A 25 11.95 -5.04 4.21
N VAL A 26 11.15 -4.30 4.99
CA VAL A 26 10.94 -2.85 4.82
C VAL A 26 10.98 -2.21 6.20
N SER A 27 11.89 -1.27 6.39
CA SER A 27 12.07 -0.55 7.65
C SER A 27 11.27 0.76 7.68
N GLU A 28 11.08 1.31 8.88
CA GLU A 28 10.50 2.66 9.01
C GLU A 28 11.34 3.71 8.27
N ASN A 29 10.67 4.71 7.70
CA ASN A 29 11.25 5.78 6.88
C ASN A 29 11.93 5.27 5.59
N GLU A 30 11.80 3.99 5.27
CA GLU A 30 12.30 3.41 4.03
C GLU A 30 11.20 3.39 2.96
N ILE A 31 11.57 3.72 1.71
CA ILE A 31 10.73 3.56 0.53
C ILE A 31 11.38 2.51 -0.36
N VAL A 32 10.81 1.32 -0.41
CA VAL A 32 11.32 0.22 -1.24
C VAL A 32 10.45 0.09 -2.49
N CYS A 33 11.07 0.24 -3.66
CA CYS A 33 10.43 -0.09 -4.93
C CYS A 33 10.80 -1.50 -5.37
N LEU A 34 9.80 -2.36 -5.48
CA LEU A 34 9.93 -3.73 -5.98
C LEU A 34 9.62 -3.76 -7.46
N MET A 35 10.64 -3.97 -8.28
CA MET A 35 10.57 -3.89 -9.73
C MET A 35 10.63 -5.26 -10.39
N GLY A 36 10.20 -5.31 -11.65
CA GLY A 36 10.28 -6.51 -12.49
C GLY A 36 9.16 -6.56 -13.52
N PRO A 37 9.24 -7.46 -14.51
CA PRO A 37 8.25 -7.59 -15.56
C PRO A 37 6.86 -7.98 -15.03
N SER A 38 5.82 -7.70 -15.82
CA SER A 38 4.45 -8.11 -15.49
C SER A 38 4.36 -9.65 -15.43
N GLY A 39 3.52 -10.14 -14.52
CA GLY A 39 3.28 -11.59 -14.36
C GLY A 39 4.32 -12.36 -13.55
N ILE A 40 5.43 -11.72 -13.11
CA ILE A 40 6.50 -12.42 -12.37
C ILE A 40 6.15 -12.80 -10.92
N GLY A 41 5.00 -12.32 -10.39
CA GLY A 41 4.57 -12.64 -9.02
C GLY A 41 4.53 -11.45 -8.06
N LYS A 42 4.87 -10.21 -8.48
CA LYS A 42 4.91 -9.02 -7.60
C LYS A 42 3.58 -8.76 -6.88
N SER A 43 2.46 -8.75 -7.61
CA SER A 43 1.14 -8.55 -7.00
C SER A 43 0.74 -9.73 -6.11
N THR A 44 1.18 -10.96 -6.42
CA THR A 44 0.98 -12.13 -5.53
C THR A 44 1.74 -11.93 -4.22
N PHE A 45 2.99 -11.48 -4.29
CA PHE A 45 3.81 -11.15 -3.13
C PHE A 45 3.14 -10.06 -2.28
N LEU A 46 2.71 -8.97 -2.90
CA LEU A 46 1.98 -7.88 -2.24
C LEU A 46 0.69 -8.38 -1.57
N ASN A 47 -0.09 -9.22 -2.26
CA ASN A 47 -1.31 -9.79 -1.73
C ASN A 47 -1.06 -10.74 -0.54
N CYS A 48 0.06 -11.46 -0.51
CA CYS A 48 0.46 -12.25 0.65
C CYS A 48 0.82 -11.36 1.85
N ILE A 49 1.59 -10.30 1.63
CA ILE A 49 1.97 -9.34 2.68
C ILE A 49 0.73 -8.65 3.27
N THR A 50 -0.20 -8.23 2.41
CA THR A 50 -1.44 -7.55 2.85
C THR A 50 -2.52 -8.50 3.35
N ASN A 51 -2.20 -9.80 3.43
CA ASN A 51 -3.08 -10.86 3.91
C ASN A 51 -4.36 -11.06 3.10
N LEU A 52 -4.34 -10.63 1.83
CA LEU A 52 -5.41 -10.92 0.86
C LEU A 52 -5.31 -12.33 0.30
N ILE A 53 -4.11 -12.89 0.26
CA ILE A 53 -3.83 -14.28 -0.13
C ILE A 53 -2.99 -14.92 0.98
N LYS A 54 -3.41 -16.10 1.44
CA LYS A 54 -2.64 -16.88 2.41
C LYS A 54 -1.42 -17.49 1.73
N PRO A 55 -0.19 -17.31 2.23
CA PRO A 55 0.99 -18.02 1.74
C PRO A 55 0.90 -19.51 2.06
N ASP A 56 1.63 -20.34 1.32
CA ASP A 56 1.71 -21.77 1.57
C ASP A 56 2.78 -22.08 2.61
N GLU A 57 3.91 -21.34 2.58
CA GLU A 57 5.02 -21.49 3.51
C GLU A 57 5.60 -20.12 3.89
N GLY A 58 6.41 -20.10 4.95
CA GLY A 58 7.10 -18.92 5.43
C GLY A 58 6.32 -18.16 6.49
N SER A 59 6.85 -17.00 6.87
CA SER A 59 6.25 -16.13 7.88
C SER A 59 6.32 -14.67 7.46
N ILE A 60 5.30 -13.90 7.85
CA ILE A 60 5.21 -12.46 7.63
C ILE A 60 4.88 -11.82 8.97
N THR A 61 5.67 -10.82 9.37
CA THR A 61 5.45 -10.07 10.61
C THR A 61 5.62 -8.57 10.38
N ILE A 62 4.88 -7.76 11.13
CA ILE A 62 5.14 -6.33 11.29
C ILE A 62 5.32 -6.08 12.77
N ASN A 63 6.48 -5.55 13.19
CA ASN A 63 6.82 -5.34 14.59
C ASN A 63 6.68 -6.63 15.44
N ASN A 64 7.08 -7.76 14.90
CA ASN A 64 6.89 -9.11 15.46
C ASN A 64 5.41 -9.56 15.57
N ILE A 65 4.44 -8.79 15.12
CA ILE A 65 3.03 -9.20 15.04
C ILE A 65 2.85 -10.04 13.78
N PRO A 66 2.50 -11.33 13.90
CA PRO A 66 2.34 -12.20 12.73
C PRO A 66 1.08 -11.86 11.93
N ASN A 67 1.12 -12.11 10.63
CA ASN A 67 0.00 -11.85 9.72
C ASN A 67 -1.28 -12.66 10.04
N THR A 68 -1.21 -13.66 10.92
CA THR A 68 -2.35 -14.40 11.43
C THR A 68 -3.08 -13.68 12.57
N ALA A 69 -2.48 -12.67 13.19
CA ALA A 69 -3.08 -11.88 14.25
C ALA A 69 -3.99 -10.78 13.70
N LYS A 70 -5.09 -10.46 14.43
CA LYS A 70 -6.04 -9.40 14.03
C LYS A 70 -5.38 -8.02 14.00
N GLU A 71 -4.44 -7.79 14.90
CA GLU A 71 -3.68 -6.54 15.04
C GLU A 71 -2.84 -6.24 13.80
N TYR A 72 -2.44 -7.26 13.05
CA TYR A 72 -1.66 -7.12 11.83
C TYR A 72 -2.35 -6.25 10.78
N GLN A 73 -3.67 -6.41 10.61
CA GLN A 73 -4.45 -5.66 9.62
C GLN A 73 -4.43 -4.15 9.87
N LYS A 74 -4.23 -3.72 11.11
CA LYS A 74 -4.11 -2.30 11.46
C LYS A 74 -2.72 -1.73 11.20
N GLN A 75 -1.73 -2.61 11.08
CA GLN A 75 -0.33 -2.22 10.83
C GLN A 75 -0.03 -2.01 9.35
N ILE A 76 -0.94 -2.43 8.45
CA ILE A 76 -0.67 -2.39 7.01
C ILE A 76 -1.80 -1.70 6.25
N GLY A 77 -1.44 -0.73 5.41
CA GLY A 77 -2.33 -0.10 4.44
C GLY A 77 -2.03 -0.57 3.02
N LEU A 78 -3.03 -0.61 2.16
CA LEU A 78 -2.86 -0.94 0.74
C LEU A 78 -3.60 0.06 -0.15
N VAL A 79 -2.88 0.59 -1.12
CA VAL A 79 -3.40 1.41 -2.22
C VAL A 79 -3.33 0.57 -3.49
N PHE A 80 -4.50 0.23 -4.02
CA PHE A 80 -4.63 -0.59 -5.23
C PHE A 80 -4.42 0.23 -6.51
N GLN A 81 -3.96 -0.41 -7.57
CA GLN A 81 -3.81 0.18 -8.90
C GLN A 81 -5.09 0.86 -9.41
N ASN A 82 -6.25 0.24 -9.21
CA ASN A 82 -7.56 0.78 -9.61
C ASN A 82 -8.26 1.54 -8.46
N TYR A 83 -7.50 2.03 -7.48
CA TYR A 83 -7.97 2.77 -6.29
C TYR A 83 -8.94 1.98 -5.40
N ASN A 84 -9.79 1.13 -5.94
CA ASN A 84 -10.82 0.31 -5.29
C ASN A 84 -11.66 1.11 -4.26
N LEU A 85 -12.00 2.36 -4.59
CA LEU A 85 -12.93 3.15 -3.80
C LEU A 85 -14.35 2.58 -3.95
N PHE A 86 -15.11 2.57 -2.87
CA PHE A 86 -16.51 2.17 -2.90
C PHE A 86 -17.32 3.22 -3.67
N ALA A 87 -17.81 2.85 -4.85
CA ALA A 87 -18.47 3.77 -5.79
C ALA A 87 -19.76 4.40 -5.24
N ASN A 88 -20.44 3.71 -4.33
CA ASN A 88 -21.68 4.13 -3.67
C ASN A 88 -21.45 4.87 -2.34
N LYS A 89 -20.24 5.31 -2.07
CA LYS A 89 -19.84 6.05 -0.87
C LYS A 89 -19.07 7.30 -1.26
N THR A 90 -19.29 8.37 -0.50
CA THR A 90 -18.51 9.60 -0.64
C THR A 90 -17.04 9.38 -0.27
N VAL A 91 -16.18 10.35 -0.57
CA VAL A 91 -14.76 10.32 -0.16
C VAL A 91 -14.62 10.18 1.35
N LEU A 92 -15.38 10.95 2.12
CA LEU A 92 -15.38 10.87 3.59
C LEU A 92 -15.85 9.49 4.08
N GLU A 93 -16.93 8.96 3.52
CA GLU A 93 -17.43 7.65 3.87
C GLU A 93 -16.44 6.53 3.55
N ASN A 94 -15.73 6.62 2.42
CA ASN A 94 -14.65 5.68 2.09
C ASN A 94 -13.56 5.67 3.16
N CYS A 95 -13.17 6.84 3.68
CA CYS A 95 -12.15 6.96 4.72
C CYS A 95 -12.66 6.53 6.10
N THR A 96 -13.95 6.72 6.42
CA THR A 96 -14.49 6.37 7.74
C THR A 96 -14.81 4.90 7.92
N LEU A 97 -14.90 4.09 6.85
CA LEU A 97 -15.31 2.69 6.93
C LEU A 97 -14.49 1.86 7.91
N ALA A 98 -13.17 1.88 7.77
CA ALA A 98 -12.27 1.10 8.63
C ALA A 98 -12.34 1.57 10.08
N LEU A 99 -12.42 2.88 10.30
CA LEU A 99 -12.56 3.48 11.62
C LEU A 99 -13.85 3.05 12.32
N LYS A 100 -14.98 3.05 11.59
CA LYS A 100 -16.28 2.61 12.10
C LYS A 100 -16.30 1.12 12.41
N TYR A 101 -15.71 0.30 11.53
CA TYR A 101 -15.58 -1.13 11.75
C TYR A 101 -14.81 -1.45 13.05
N ASP A 102 -13.71 -0.74 13.28
CA ASP A 102 -12.87 -0.88 14.48
C ASP A 102 -13.43 -0.12 15.70
N LYS A 103 -14.61 0.50 15.60
CA LYS A 103 -15.27 1.28 16.65
C LYS A 103 -14.37 2.39 17.21
N ILE A 104 -13.57 3.02 16.35
CA ILE A 104 -12.67 4.11 16.74
C ILE A 104 -13.52 5.38 16.97
N ALA A 105 -13.24 6.06 18.07
CA ALA A 105 -13.94 7.31 18.41
C ALA A 105 -13.63 8.42 17.40
N ASN A 106 -14.63 9.25 17.11
CA ASN A 106 -14.57 10.40 16.21
C ASN A 106 -14.05 10.03 14.80
N PRO A 107 -14.66 9.04 14.11
CA PRO A 107 -14.16 8.56 12.83
C PRO A 107 -14.16 9.64 11.74
N GLU A 108 -15.15 10.54 11.75
CA GLU A 108 -15.23 11.64 10.80
C GLU A 108 -14.07 12.64 10.97
N THR A 109 -13.73 13.01 12.20
CA THR A 109 -12.61 13.91 12.49
C THR A 109 -11.29 13.33 12.00
N LYS A 110 -11.03 12.04 12.30
CA LYS A 110 -9.81 11.36 11.86
C LYS A 110 -9.73 11.19 10.35
N ALA A 111 -10.85 10.93 9.71
CA ALA A 111 -10.91 10.88 8.25
C ALA A 111 -10.64 12.26 7.64
N MET A 112 -11.19 13.34 8.22
CA MET A 112 -10.90 14.71 7.77
C MET A 112 -9.43 15.07 7.91
N GLU A 113 -8.76 14.73 9.03
CA GLU A 113 -7.31 14.92 9.19
C GLU A 113 -6.51 14.26 8.04
N ALA A 114 -6.88 13.02 7.66
CA ALA A 114 -6.24 12.32 6.55
C ALA A 114 -6.52 13.00 5.20
N LEU A 115 -7.76 13.48 4.97
CA LEU A 115 -8.15 14.18 3.74
C LEU A 115 -7.45 15.55 3.61
N GLU A 116 -7.32 16.30 4.69
CA GLU A 116 -6.59 17.58 4.73
C GLU A 116 -5.11 17.36 4.41
N LYS A 117 -4.48 16.36 5.02
CA LYS A 117 -3.10 15.98 4.75
C LYS A 117 -2.87 15.66 3.28
N LEU A 118 -3.82 14.99 2.62
CA LEU A 118 -3.76 14.66 1.20
C LEU A 118 -4.29 15.79 0.28
N LYS A 119 -4.64 16.96 0.84
CA LYS A 119 -5.16 18.12 0.10
C LYS A 119 -6.37 17.77 -0.77
N ILE A 120 -7.32 17.03 -0.21
CA ILE A 120 -8.57 16.60 -0.87
C ILE A 120 -9.82 16.74 0.02
N ALA A 121 -9.70 17.49 1.12
CA ALA A 121 -10.80 17.69 2.06
C ALA A 121 -12.00 18.44 1.44
N ASP A 122 -11.77 19.29 0.43
CA ASP A 122 -12.79 19.99 -0.36
C ASP A 122 -13.68 19.03 -1.17
N LYS A 123 -13.26 17.78 -1.36
CA LYS A 123 -13.98 16.73 -2.08
C LYS A 123 -14.64 15.68 -1.17
N LYS A 124 -14.71 15.94 0.14
CA LYS A 124 -15.19 14.97 1.14
C LYS A 124 -16.59 14.40 0.86
N ASP A 125 -17.46 15.20 0.28
CA ASP A 125 -18.86 14.86 -0.03
C ASP A 125 -19.07 14.35 -1.45
N GLU A 126 -18.00 14.34 -2.30
CA GLU A 126 -18.05 13.85 -3.66
C GLU A 126 -17.97 12.30 -3.72
N TYR A 127 -18.59 11.73 -4.76
CA TYR A 127 -18.46 10.32 -5.08
C TYR A 127 -17.23 10.07 -5.98
N PRO A 128 -16.65 8.86 -5.96
CA PRO A 128 -15.47 8.53 -6.78
C PRO A 128 -15.63 8.80 -8.27
N SER A 129 -16.84 8.70 -8.82
CA SER A 129 -17.15 8.99 -10.23
C SER A 129 -16.96 10.45 -10.60
N HIS A 130 -17.02 11.38 -9.66
CA HIS A 130 -16.87 12.82 -9.89
C HIS A 130 -15.43 13.31 -9.71
N LEU A 131 -14.51 12.42 -9.38
CA LEU A 131 -13.11 12.74 -9.12
C LEU A 131 -12.22 12.52 -10.36
N SER A 132 -11.20 13.36 -10.54
CA SER A 132 -10.10 13.08 -11.46
C SER A 132 -9.26 11.88 -11.00
N GLY A 133 -8.39 11.34 -11.89
CA GLY A 133 -7.48 10.24 -11.54
C GLY A 133 -6.61 10.56 -10.31
N GLY A 134 -5.96 11.72 -10.30
CA GLY A 134 -5.13 12.16 -9.17
C GLY A 134 -5.94 12.38 -7.88
N GLN A 135 -7.19 12.87 -7.97
CA GLN A 135 -8.08 13.00 -6.83
C GLN A 135 -8.50 11.62 -6.27
N ARG A 136 -8.84 10.66 -7.15
CA ARG A 136 -9.11 9.28 -6.72
C ARG A 136 -7.91 8.64 -6.03
N GLN A 137 -6.70 8.86 -6.56
CA GLN A 137 -5.46 8.38 -5.94
C GLN A 137 -5.28 8.95 -4.53
N ARG A 138 -5.41 10.28 -4.36
CA ARG A 138 -5.31 10.92 -3.04
C ARG A 138 -6.37 10.40 -2.07
N ALA A 139 -7.60 10.22 -2.50
CA ALA A 139 -8.67 9.64 -1.68
C ALA A 139 -8.37 8.19 -1.27
N ALA A 140 -7.80 7.38 -2.18
CA ALA A 140 -7.39 6.01 -1.87
C ALA A 140 -6.22 5.96 -0.87
N ILE A 141 -5.25 6.89 -0.99
CA ILE A 141 -4.16 7.03 -0.02
C ILE A 141 -4.73 7.47 1.33
N ALA A 142 -5.61 8.49 1.39
CA ALA A 142 -6.23 8.94 2.63
C ALA A 142 -6.95 7.80 3.36
N ARG A 143 -7.72 6.97 2.62
CA ARG A 143 -8.36 5.78 3.16
C ARG A 143 -7.37 4.76 3.71
N ALA A 144 -6.23 4.60 3.07
CA ALA A 144 -5.21 3.62 3.49
C ALA A 144 -4.45 4.07 4.74
N ILE A 145 -4.26 5.39 4.93
CA ILE A 145 -3.47 5.93 6.06
C ILE A 145 -4.31 6.30 7.29
N VAL A 146 -5.63 6.29 7.20
CA VAL A 146 -6.54 6.75 8.28
C VAL A 146 -6.36 5.98 9.59
N LEU A 147 -5.95 4.71 9.53
CA LEU A 147 -5.61 3.87 10.69
C LEU A 147 -4.16 4.06 11.16
N LYS A 148 -3.39 4.94 10.53
CA LYS A 148 -1.97 5.20 10.81
C LYS A 148 -1.13 3.91 10.76
N PRO A 149 -1.13 3.20 9.62
CA PRO A 149 -0.41 1.93 9.50
C PRO A 149 1.11 2.13 9.63
N THR A 150 1.79 1.09 10.09
CA THR A 150 3.26 1.04 10.14
C THR A 150 3.86 0.89 8.74
N ILE A 151 3.18 0.10 7.90
CA ILE A 151 3.60 -0.17 6.51
C ILE A 151 2.49 0.25 5.55
N LEU A 152 2.85 0.99 4.52
CA LEU A 152 1.94 1.37 3.43
C LEU A 152 2.42 0.74 2.12
N CYS A 153 1.55 -0.04 1.51
CA CYS A 153 1.81 -0.73 0.25
C CYS A 153 1.10 -0.03 -0.91
N PHE A 154 1.76 0.03 -2.06
CA PHE A 154 1.21 0.53 -3.31
C PHE A 154 1.36 -0.51 -4.42
N ASP A 155 0.29 -0.77 -5.14
CA ASP A 155 0.31 -1.59 -6.36
C ASP A 155 0.16 -0.67 -7.58
N GLU A 156 1.25 -0.48 -8.35
CA GLU A 156 1.33 0.32 -9.58
C GLU A 156 0.70 1.74 -9.44
N PRO A 157 1.18 2.59 -8.51
CA PRO A 157 0.50 3.84 -8.15
C PRO A 157 0.46 4.90 -9.24
N THR A 158 1.25 4.76 -10.32
CA THR A 158 1.38 5.75 -11.40
C THR A 158 0.71 5.34 -12.71
N SER A 159 0.25 4.10 -12.83
CA SER A 159 -0.18 3.47 -14.10
C SER A 159 -1.34 4.18 -14.81
N ALA A 160 -2.17 4.96 -14.10
CA ALA A 160 -3.34 5.65 -14.64
C ALA A 160 -3.30 7.18 -14.43
N LEU A 161 -2.09 7.74 -14.18
CA LEU A 161 -1.91 9.15 -13.84
C LEU A 161 -1.20 9.93 -14.95
N ASP A 162 -1.55 11.19 -15.11
CA ASP A 162 -0.77 12.16 -15.88
C ASP A 162 0.50 12.60 -15.12
N LYS A 163 1.45 13.25 -15.83
CA LYS A 163 2.75 13.65 -15.27
C LYS A 163 2.66 14.54 -14.02
N ASN A 164 1.69 15.45 -13.98
CA ASN A 164 1.52 16.33 -12.82
C ASN A 164 1.04 15.53 -11.60
N SER A 165 0.08 14.65 -11.80
CA SER A 165 -0.44 13.77 -10.76
C SER A 165 0.64 12.80 -10.26
N ILE A 166 1.55 12.31 -11.11
CA ILE A 166 2.70 11.49 -10.70
C ILE A 166 3.60 12.27 -9.75
N THR A 167 3.96 13.51 -10.09
CA THR A 167 4.79 14.37 -9.22
C THR A 167 4.13 14.59 -7.86
N ASP A 168 2.83 14.86 -7.85
CA ASP A 168 2.06 15.04 -6.61
C ASP A 168 2.10 13.78 -5.72
N VAL A 169 1.85 12.60 -6.32
CA VAL A 169 1.88 11.32 -5.60
C VAL A 169 3.28 10.99 -5.09
N THR A 170 4.32 11.27 -5.87
CA THR A 170 5.72 11.13 -5.45
C THR A 170 6.01 11.95 -4.20
N ASN A 171 5.60 13.23 -4.18
CA ASN A 171 5.79 14.11 -3.03
C ASN A 171 5.02 13.61 -1.80
N ILE A 172 3.76 13.17 -1.98
CA ILE A 172 2.95 12.59 -0.91
C ILE A 172 3.66 11.36 -0.29
N ILE A 173 4.15 10.44 -1.12
CA ILE A 173 4.85 9.24 -0.66
C ILE A 173 6.11 9.60 0.14
N LYS A 174 6.92 10.54 -0.37
CA LYS A 174 8.11 11.04 0.34
C LYS A 174 7.78 11.68 1.70
N GLU A 175 6.69 12.44 1.78
CA GLU A 175 6.26 13.03 3.07
C GLU A 175 5.74 11.96 4.04
N LEU A 176 4.96 10.98 3.57
CA LEU A 176 4.45 9.91 4.40
C LEU A 176 5.58 9.05 5.01
N SER A 177 6.63 8.79 4.24
CA SER A 177 7.78 8.01 4.75
C SER A 177 8.48 8.67 5.93
N LYS A 178 8.50 10.02 6.01
CA LYS A 178 9.12 10.76 7.13
C LYS A 178 8.38 10.59 8.46
N GLU A 179 7.17 10.05 8.45
CA GLU A 179 6.32 9.86 9.62
C GLU A 179 6.47 8.48 10.27
N LYS A 180 7.66 7.90 10.22
CA LYS A 180 7.97 6.55 10.75
C LYS A 180 7.19 5.43 10.04
N MET A 181 6.79 5.66 8.79
CA MET A 181 6.10 4.70 7.96
C MET A 181 7.09 4.04 7.00
N GLY A 182 7.11 2.71 6.93
CA GLY A 182 7.77 1.98 5.85
C GLY A 182 6.87 1.92 4.64
N ILE A 183 7.42 2.10 3.44
CA ILE A 183 6.64 2.11 2.20
C ILE A 183 7.16 1.05 1.24
N LEU A 184 6.26 0.20 0.76
CA LEU A 184 6.53 -0.79 -0.28
C LEU A 184 5.74 -0.43 -1.54
N ILE A 185 6.43 -0.25 -2.65
CA ILE A 185 5.83 0.08 -3.93
C ILE A 185 6.15 -1.04 -4.93
N VAL A 186 5.13 -1.62 -5.52
CA VAL A 186 5.27 -2.48 -6.70
C VAL A 186 5.09 -1.63 -7.93
N THR A 187 6.08 -1.59 -8.82
CA THR A 187 5.99 -0.82 -10.07
C THR A 187 6.91 -1.39 -11.15
N HIS A 188 6.61 -1.07 -12.41
CA HIS A 188 7.50 -1.27 -13.56
C HIS A 188 8.03 0.05 -14.12
N ASP A 189 7.64 1.19 -13.55
CA ASP A 189 8.11 2.53 -13.95
C ASP A 189 9.46 2.85 -13.30
N GLU A 190 10.53 2.71 -14.09
CA GLU A 190 11.90 3.00 -13.62
C GLU A 190 12.11 4.46 -13.26
N GLY A 191 11.48 5.39 -14.00
CA GLY A 191 11.63 6.82 -13.76
C GLY A 191 11.06 7.19 -12.40
N PHE A 192 9.83 6.75 -12.13
CA PHE A 192 9.18 6.93 -10.84
C PHE A 192 9.96 6.27 -9.70
N ALA A 193 10.40 5.01 -9.89
CA ALA A 193 11.16 4.30 -8.86
C ALA A 193 12.46 5.01 -8.49
N LYS A 194 13.23 5.51 -9.48
CA LYS A 194 14.47 6.28 -9.24
C LYS A 194 14.23 7.59 -8.49
N ASP A 195 13.07 8.22 -8.72
CA ASP A 195 12.74 9.49 -8.05
C ASP A 195 12.26 9.27 -6.61
N VAL A 196 11.48 8.23 -6.33
CA VAL A 196 10.80 8.07 -5.03
C VAL A 196 11.54 7.17 -4.04
N ALA A 197 12.25 6.14 -4.52
CA ALA A 197 12.78 5.07 -3.68
C ALA A 197 14.04 5.47 -2.90
N THR A 198 14.13 4.97 -1.66
CA THR A 198 15.40 4.87 -0.92
C THR A 198 16.16 3.60 -1.27
N ARG A 199 15.43 2.53 -1.67
CA ARG A 199 15.98 1.27 -2.15
C ARG A 199 15.13 0.71 -3.29
N ILE A 200 15.80 0.24 -4.35
CA ILE A 200 15.16 -0.47 -5.48
C ILE A 200 15.63 -1.92 -5.43
N VAL A 201 14.66 -2.84 -5.58
CA VAL A 201 14.90 -4.30 -5.57
C VAL A 201 14.30 -4.89 -6.85
N ASP A 202 15.09 -5.63 -7.62
CA ASP A 202 14.55 -6.46 -8.70
C ASP A 202 13.90 -7.71 -8.08
N PHE A 203 12.65 -7.97 -8.44
CA PHE A 203 11.90 -9.12 -7.94
C PHE A 203 12.59 -10.47 -8.27
N LYS A 204 13.32 -10.53 -9.38
CA LYS A 204 14.09 -11.72 -9.78
C LYS A 204 15.19 -12.06 -8.78
N ASP A 205 15.78 -11.06 -8.15
CA ASP A 205 16.89 -11.28 -7.21
C ASP A 205 16.42 -11.94 -5.91
N ILE A 206 15.17 -11.69 -5.52
CA ILE A 206 14.58 -12.22 -4.29
C ILE A 206 13.68 -13.44 -4.51
N ASN A 207 13.15 -13.63 -5.72
CA ASN A 207 12.31 -14.78 -6.12
C ASN A 207 13.08 -15.70 -7.06
N ARG A 208 14.07 -16.40 -6.50
CA ARG A 208 14.90 -17.33 -7.28
C ARG A 208 14.14 -18.62 -7.57
N SER A 209 13.85 -18.85 -8.84
CA SER A 209 13.27 -20.11 -9.34
C SER A 209 14.29 -21.27 -9.28
#